data_ba4487f531b0c8a2851779bbaf427240
#
_entry.id   ba4487f531b0c8a2851779bbaf427240
#
_cell.length_a   1.000
_cell.length_b   1.000
_cell.length_c   1.000
_cell.angle_alpha   90.00
_cell.angle_beta   90.00
_cell.angle_gamma   90.00
#
_symmetry.space_group_name_H-M   'P 1'
#
loop_
_entity.id
_entity.type
_entity.pdbx_description
1 polymer ?
#
loop_
_entity_poly.entity_id
_entity_poly.type
_entity_poly.pdbx_seq_one_letter_code
_entity_poly.pdbx_strand_id
1 'polypeptide(L)'
;YCTIFALSSVGTLLIIVGILSFMLWPGQDSWYQTGGVLSAFFGESMFAQLSARFFFMLTITGVVGGFAAAKTADPAEKSYIARTLSGLGALGAVLGTASLYWFASTLTSDATIVSATRMPESFVVMMWAALAVTLVYFALTAWRPSVMNLPLTVAATLVILVLGLAPSETAREIVRKPWVAGRFIYANQIVGRDVPALEVKSELPVLSKNGFLATHPFIPENLRKPENKWERLEAGRLISIAACSSCHSLTDTGIRPIAKYFPAEADAAGIKDWLSAGLYRG
;
A
#
# COMPACT_ATOMS: atom_id res chain seq x y z
N TYR A 1 29.45 14.48 -9.63
CA TYR A 1 28.17 13.94 -10.16
C TYR A 1 27.54 12.92 -9.22
N CYS A 2 28.25 11.85 -8.76
CA CYS A 2 27.67 10.81 -7.88
C CYS A 2 27.09 11.37 -6.58
N THR A 3 27.74 12.32 -5.93
CA THR A 3 27.28 12.96 -4.69
C THR A 3 25.99 13.75 -4.92
N ILE A 4 25.91 14.52 -6.02
CA ILE A 4 24.70 15.28 -6.37
C ILE A 4 23.54 14.32 -6.63
N PHE A 5 23.80 13.24 -7.36
CA PHE A 5 22.80 12.22 -7.66
C PHE A 5 22.28 11.53 -6.39
N ALA A 6 23.19 11.19 -5.48
CA ALA A 6 22.83 10.57 -4.20
C ALA A 6 21.98 11.53 -3.33
N LEU A 7 22.40 12.79 -3.20
CA LEU A 7 21.63 13.79 -2.43
C LEU A 7 20.27 14.07 -3.05
N SER A 8 20.17 14.18 -4.37
CA SER A 8 18.91 14.34 -5.08
C SER A 8 17.98 13.14 -4.85
N SER A 9 18.52 11.92 -4.92
CA SER A 9 17.75 10.69 -4.69
C SER A 9 17.22 10.59 -3.25
N VAL A 10 18.04 10.94 -2.27
CA VAL A 10 17.63 10.99 -0.86
C VAL A 10 16.55 12.07 -0.65
N GLY A 11 16.74 13.26 -1.21
CA GLY A 11 15.73 14.33 -1.14
C GLY A 11 14.40 13.92 -1.76
N THR A 12 14.42 13.31 -2.93
CA THR A 12 13.23 12.79 -3.60
C THR A 12 12.55 11.70 -2.77
N LEU A 13 13.31 10.77 -2.21
CA LEU A 13 12.79 9.72 -1.33
C LEU A 13 12.10 10.32 -0.10
N LEU A 14 12.71 11.30 0.56
CA LEU A 14 12.14 11.98 1.73
C LEU A 14 10.81 12.65 1.39
N ILE A 15 10.75 13.38 0.27
CA ILE A 15 9.52 14.07 -0.17
C ILE A 15 8.40 13.06 -0.45
N ILE A 16 8.69 12.01 -1.23
CA ILE A 16 7.70 11.01 -1.58
C ILE A 16 7.19 10.28 -0.33
N VAL A 17 8.10 9.87 0.55
CA VAL A 17 7.71 9.16 1.78
C VAL A 17 6.94 10.06 2.72
N GLY A 18 7.30 11.33 2.86
CA GLY A 18 6.56 12.30 3.67
C GLY A 18 5.11 12.45 3.19
N ILE A 19 4.89 12.61 1.89
CA ILE A 19 3.55 12.69 1.30
C ILE A 19 2.77 11.39 1.53
N LEU A 20 3.36 10.24 1.26
CA LEU A 20 2.70 8.95 1.44
C LEU A 20 2.39 8.65 2.91
N SER A 21 3.25 9.09 3.81
CA SER A 21 3.10 8.94 5.24
C SER A 21 1.89 9.71 5.77
N PHE A 22 1.73 10.95 5.32
CA PHE A 22 0.57 11.75 5.67
C PHE A 22 -0.74 11.07 5.27
N MET A 23 -0.77 10.40 4.13
CA MET A 23 -1.97 9.71 3.62
C MET A 23 -2.43 8.52 4.47
N LEU A 24 -1.55 7.98 5.33
CA LEU A 24 -1.80 6.81 6.17
C LEU A 24 -1.68 7.12 7.67
N TRP A 25 -1.49 8.40 8.02
CA TRP A 25 -1.26 8.79 9.40
C TRP A 25 -2.54 8.74 10.24
N PRO A 26 -2.54 8.03 11.37
CA PRO A 26 -3.71 7.94 12.26
C PRO A 26 -4.17 9.29 12.81
N GLY A 27 -3.26 10.23 12.98
CA GLY A 27 -3.52 11.57 13.50
C GLY A 27 -4.05 12.59 12.50
N GLN A 28 -4.35 12.21 11.27
CA GLN A 28 -4.81 13.14 10.22
C GLN A 28 -6.09 13.92 10.59
N ASP A 29 -6.98 13.28 11.31
CA ASP A 29 -8.25 13.90 11.70
C ASP A 29 -8.02 15.12 12.61
N SER A 30 -6.97 15.09 13.43
CA SER A 30 -6.58 16.21 14.30
C SER A 30 -5.69 17.24 13.59
N TRP A 31 -5.00 16.86 12.54
CA TRP A 31 -4.12 17.76 11.79
C TRP A 31 -4.86 18.99 11.24
N TYR A 32 -6.09 18.81 10.80
CA TYR A 32 -6.90 19.90 10.27
C TYR A 32 -7.16 21.02 11.32
N GLN A 33 -7.17 20.66 12.59
CA GLN A 33 -7.34 21.60 13.70
C GLN A 33 -6.02 22.22 14.13
N THR A 34 -4.96 21.42 14.17
CA THR A 34 -3.64 21.81 14.67
C THR A 34 -2.76 22.43 13.60
N GLY A 35 -2.93 22.01 12.33
CA GLY A 35 -2.16 22.49 11.20
C GLY A 35 -0.68 22.16 11.29
N GLY A 36 0.06 22.56 10.27
CA GLY A 36 1.53 22.49 10.28
C GLY A 36 2.08 21.50 9.28
N VAL A 37 2.97 22.02 8.40
CA VAL A 37 3.64 21.21 7.36
C VAL A 37 4.51 20.14 7.99
N LEU A 38 5.20 20.45 9.07
CA LEU A 38 6.12 19.50 9.71
C LEU A 38 5.39 18.32 10.34
N SER A 39 4.28 18.54 11.02
CA SER A 39 3.47 17.47 11.62
C SER A 39 2.80 16.59 10.56
N ALA A 40 2.40 17.18 9.43
CA ALA A 40 1.89 16.42 8.30
C ALA A 40 2.96 15.55 7.64
N PHE A 41 4.18 16.08 7.53
CA PHE A 41 5.29 15.42 6.84
C PHE A 41 5.93 14.32 7.70
N PHE A 42 6.12 14.57 9.00
CA PHE A 42 6.78 13.67 9.95
C PHE A 42 5.77 12.88 10.82
N GLY A 43 4.72 12.35 10.19
CA GLY A 43 3.76 11.47 10.87
C GLY A 43 4.41 10.14 11.33
N GLU A 44 3.73 9.42 12.21
CA GLU A 44 4.22 8.19 12.83
C GLU A 44 4.75 7.13 11.86
N SER A 45 4.11 6.99 10.70
CA SER A 45 4.51 6.00 9.69
C SER A 45 5.68 6.45 8.83
N MET A 46 6.12 7.71 8.91
CA MET A 46 7.12 8.27 8.00
C MET A 46 8.46 7.55 8.10
N PHE A 47 9.00 7.42 9.31
CA PHE A 47 10.31 6.79 9.50
C PHE A 47 10.28 5.29 9.23
N ALA A 48 9.18 4.62 9.54
CA ALA A 48 8.98 3.21 9.23
C ALA A 48 8.97 2.95 7.72
N GLN A 49 8.23 3.77 6.96
CA GLN A 49 8.20 3.71 5.50
C GLN A 49 9.57 4.08 4.89
N LEU A 50 10.20 5.13 5.39
CA LEU A 50 11.52 5.56 4.93
C LEU A 50 12.55 4.45 5.10
N SER A 51 12.59 3.83 6.30
CA SER A 51 13.50 2.72 6.60
C SER A 51 13.26 1.53 5.68
N ALA A 52 12.01 1.10 5.51
CA ALA A 52 11.67 0.00 4.62
C ALA A 52 12.14 0.27 3.17
N ARG A 53 11.85 1.47 2.64
CA ARG A 53 12.26 1.83 1.27
C ARG A 53 13.76 1.93 1.13
N PHE A 54 14.45 2.54 2.10
CA PHE A 54 15.90 2.67 2.07
C PHE A 54 16.59 1.29 2.05
N PHE A 55 16.18 0.39 2.92
CA PHE A 55 16.79 -0.93 2.98
C PHE A 55 16.45 -1.80 1.76
N PHE A 56 15.22 -1.75 1.27
CA PHE A 56 14.90 -2.45 0.02
C PHE A 56 15.62 -1.86 -1.21
N MET A 57 15.92 -0.56 -1.21
CA MET A 57 16.80 0.01 -2.25
C MET A 57 18.20 -0.61 -2.23
N LEU A 58 18.77 -0.90 -1.05
CA LEU A 58 20.04 -1.63 -0.96
C LEU A 58 19.93 -3.03 -1.55
N THR A 59 18.82 -3.72 -1.31
CA THR A 59 18.54 -5.04 -1.91
C THR A 59 18.51 -4.96 -3.43
N ILE A 60 17.75 -4.02 -3.98
CA ILE A 60 17.63 -3.81 -5.43
C ILE A 60 19.00 -3.43 -6.01
N THR A 61 19.74 -2.56 -5.34
CA THR A 61 21.10 -2.17 -5.77
C THR A 61 22.03 -3.38 -5.79
N GLY A 62 21.94 -4.24 -4.78
CA GLY A 62 22.73 -5.49 -4.74
C GLY A 62 22.45 -6.42 -5.92
N VAL A 63 21.20 -6.56 -6.31
CA VAL A 63 20.81 -7.41 -7.46
C VAL A 63 21.15 -6.74 -8.78
N VAL A 64 20.77 -5.47 -8.97
CA VAL A 64 21.03 -4.75 -10.23
C VAL A 64 22.52 -4.52 -10.46
N GLY A 65 23.27 -4.24 -9.39
CA GLY A 65 24.74 -4.18 -9.46
C GLY A 65 25.38 -5.49 -9.94
N GLY A 66 24.70 -6.62 -9.78
CA GLY A 66 25.10 -7.90 -10.33
C GLY A 66 25.30 -7.91 -11.86
N PHE A 67 24.58 -7.05 -12.60
CA PHE A 67 24.80 -6.87 -14.05
C PHE A 67 26.20 -6.29 -14.36
N ALA A 68 26.69 -5.38 -13.53
CA ALA A 68 28.04 -4.84 -13.65
C ALA A 68 29.07 -5.92 -13.27
N ALA A 69 28.88 -6.58 -12.13
CA ALA A 69 29.76 -7.67 -11.69
C ALA A 69 29.83 -8.83 -12.70
N ALA A 70 28.71 -9.15 -13.37
CA ALA A 70 28.67 -10.19 -14.39
C ALA A 70 29.54 -9.87 -15.62
N LYS A 71 29.79 -8.60 -15.91
CA LYS A 71 30.61 -8.12 -17.02
C LYS A 71 32.08 -7.87 -16.65
N THR A 72 32.42 -7.90 -15.36
CA THR A 72 33.79 -7.70 -14.89
C THR A 72 34.65 -8.89 -15.25
N ALA A 73 35.73 -8.63 -15.99
CA ALA A 73 36.64 -9.67 -16.50
C ALA A 73 37.67 -10.11 -15.46
N ASP A 74 38.17 -9.20 -14.64
CA ASP A 74 39.11 -9.51 -13.57
C ASP A 74 38.45 -10.28 -12.43
N PRO A 75 38.92 -11.52 -12.11
CA PRO A 75 38.33 -12.33 -11.05
C PRO A 75 38.43 -11.71 -9.65
N ALA A 76 39.50 -10.98 -9.36
CA ALA A 76 39.70 -10.35 -8.05
C ALA A 76 38.71 -9.17 -7.87
N GLU A 77 38.61 -8.32 -8.87
CA GLU A 77 37.64 -7.22 -8.88
C GLU A 77 36.21 -7.74 -8.82
N LYS A 78 35.89 -8.73 -9.65
CA LYS A 78 34.57 -9.40 -9.62
C LYS A 78 34.23 -9.95 -8.24
N SER A 79 35.19 -10.61 -7.59
CA SER A 79 35.01 -11.17 -6.25
C SER A 79 34.72 -10.07 -5.22
N TYR A 80 35.44 -8.96 -5.27
CA TYR A 80 35.23 -7.83 -4.38
C TYR A 80 33.84 -7.21 -4.59
N ILE A 81 33.47 -6.90 -5.83
CA ILE A 81 32.19 -6.31 -6.19
C ILE A 81 31.03 -7.24 -5.77
N ALA A 82 31.11 -8.52 -6.14
CA ALA A 82 30.06 -9.49 -5.85
C ALA A 82 29.82 -9.66 -4.34
N ARG A 83 30.86 -9.76 -3.53
CA ARG A 83 30.75 -9.88 -2.08
C ARG A 83 30.18 -8.62 -1.44
N THR A 84 30.62 -7.44 -1.88
CA THR A 84 30.13 -6.15 -1.38
C THR A 84 28.65 -6.00 -1.70
N LEU A 85 28.24 -6.23 -2.94
CA LEU A 85 26.85 -6.15 -3.38
C LEU A 85 25.96 -7.16 -2.65
N SER A 86 26.46 -8.39 -2.48
CA SER A 86 25.73 -9.44 -1.77
C SER A 86 25.54 -9.11 -0.28
N GLY A 87 26.58 -8.59 0.37
CA GLY A 87 26.50 -8.16 1.78
C GLY A 87 25.50 -7.03 1.99
N LEU A 88 25.60 -5.98 1.17
CA LEU A 88 24.67 -4.85 1.21
C LEU A 88 23.24 -5.26 0.86
N GLY A 89 23.08 -6.10 -0.16
CA GLY A 89 21.78 -6.57 -0.59
C GLY A 89 21.09 -7.47 0.43
N ALA A 90 21.84 -8.39 1.06
CA ALA A 90 21.33 -9.25 2.13
C ALA A 90 20.94 -8.45 3.37
N LEU A 91 21.80 -7.51 3.80
CA LEU A 91 21.49 -6.58 4.89
C LEU A 91 20.21 -5.79 4.60
N GLY A 92 20.11 -5.26 3.38
CA GLY A 92 18.93 -4.56 2.92
C GLY A 92 17.67 -5.40 2.96
N ALA A 93 17.72 -6.66 2.54
CA ALA A 93 16.59 -7.57 2.54
C ALA A 93 16.09 -7.86 3.98
N VAL A 94 17.00 -8.13 4.91
CA VAL A 94 16.64 -8.40 6.31
C VAL A 94 16.08 -7.16 7.00
N LEU A 95 16.81 -6.04 6.94
CA LEU A 95 16.39 -4.79 7.61
C LEU A 95 15.16 -4.17 6.94
N GLY A 96 15.04 -4.32 5.60
CA GLY A 96 13.86 -3.88 4.86
C GLY A 96 12.61 -4.64 5.29
N THR A 97 12.72 -5.95 5.47
CA THR A 97 11.61 -6.77 5.98
C THR A 97 11.23 -6.39 7.41
N ALA A 98 12.21 -6.22 8.31
CA ALA A 98 11.94 -5.75 9.68
C ALA A 98 11.25 -4.37 9.69
N SER A 99 11.72 -3.46 8.84
CA SER A 99 11.11 -2.12 8.70
C SER A 99 9.71 -2.17 8.09
N LEU A 100 9.44 -3.14 7.23
CA LEU A 100 8.09 -3.36 6.68
C LEU A 100 7.11 -3.80 7.77
N TYR A 101 7.53 -4.67 8.70
CA TYR A 101 6.73 -5.02 9.87
C TYR A 101 6.50 -3.82 10.78
N TRP A 102 7.54 -3.01 11.00
CA TRP A 102 7.39 -1.76 11.74
C TRP A 102 6.35 -0.86 11.05
N PHE A 103 6.45 -0.67 9.74
CA PHE A 103 5.47 0.11 8.99
C PHE A 103 4.04 -0.48 9.14
N ALA A 104 3.88 -1.78 9.02
CA ALA A 104 2.59 -2.44 9.18
C ALA A 104 1.97 -2.17 10.57
N SER A 105 2.78 -2.08 11.62
CA SER A 105 2.32 -1.77 12.98
C SER A 105 1.86 -0.32 13.16
N THR A 106 2.21 0.58 12.26
CA THR A 106 1.78 2.00 12.28
C THR A 106 0.51 2.25 11.47
N LEU A 107 -0.03 1.23 10.80
CA LEU A 107 -1.26 1.36 10.00
C LEU A 107 -2.48 1.58 10.90
N THR A 108 -3.45 2.33 10.39
CA THR A 108 -4.75 2.49 11.03
C THR A 108 -5.51 1.17 11.08
N SER A 109 -6.41 1.02 12.05
CA SER A 109 -7.30 -0.14 12.12
C SER A 109 -8.08 -0.37 10.83
N ASP A 110 -8.56 0.72 10.23
CA ASP A 110 -9.30 0.67 8.97
C ASP A 110 -8.42 0.16 7.82
N ALA A 111 -7.18 0.66 7.68
CA ALA A 111 -6.22 0.17 6.70
C ALA A 111 -5.89 -1.32 6.90
N THR A 112 -5.78 -1.75 8.15
CA THR A 112 -5.55 -3.16 8.50
C THR A 112 -6.73 -4.03 8.08
N ILE A 113 -7.97 -3.61 8.35
CA ILE A 113 -9.17 -4.33 7.91
C ILE A 113 -9.21 -4.47 6.40
N VAL A 114 -8.94 -3.39 5.64
CA VAL A 114 -8.95 -3.45 4.18
C VAL A 114 -7.84 -4.34 3.64
N SER A 115 -6.65 -4.24 4.18
CA SER A 115 -5.55 -5.11 3.75
C SER A 115 -5.84 -6.59 4.03
N ALA A 116 -6.39 -6.90 5.20
CA ALA A 116 -6.75 -8.27 5.56
C ALA A 116 -7.82 -8.89 4.67
N THR A 117 -8.70 -8.07 4.11
CA THR A 117 -9.86 -8.56 3.32
C THR A 117 -9.67 -8.47 1.81
N ARG A 118 -8.81 -7.57 1.34
CA ARG A 118 -8.60 -7.34 -0.09
C ARG A 118 -7.27 -7.86 -0.62
N MET A 119 -6.31 -8.12 0.26
CA MET A 119 -5.03 -8.66 -0.15
C MET A 119 -5.14 -10.18 -0.33
N PRO A 120 -4.86 -10.73 -1.52
CA PRO A 120 -4.82 -12.16 -1.71
C PRO A 120 -3.79 -12.81 -0.76
N GLU A 121 -4.16 -13.91 -0.11
CA GLU A 121 -3.24 -14.66 0.77
C GLU A 121 -1.95 -15.07 0.04
N SER A 122 -2.05 -15.35 -1.27
CA SER A 122 -0.92 -15.66 -2.12
C SER A 122 0.15 -14.55 -2.14
N PHE A 123 -0.21 -13.29 -1.92
CA PHE A 123 0.76 -12.18 -1.93
C PHE A 123 1.75 -12.27 -0.77
N VAL A 124 1.30 -12.67 0.39
CA VAL A 124 2.17 -12.88 1.55
C VAL A 124 3.15 -14.02 1.26
N VAL A 125 2.66 -15.13 0.70
CA VAL A 125 3.51 -16.27 0.30
C VAL A 125 4.51 -15.85 -0.77
N MET A 126 4.08 -15.09 -1.78
CA MET A 126 4.97 -14.58 -2.84
C MET A 126 6.07 -13.68 -2.28
N MET A 127 5.77 -12.77 -1.37
CA MET A 127 6.77 -11.89 -0.74
C MET A 127 7.78 -12.68 0.09
N TRP A 128 7.34 -13.68 0.85
CA TRP A 128 8.25 -14.56 1.58
C TRP A 128 9.13 -15.41 0.65
N ALA A 129 8.57 -15.92 -0.43
CA ALA A 129 9.33 -16.63 -1.45
C ALA A 129 10.37 -15.72 -2.12
N ALA A 130 10.01 -14.49 -2.45
CA ALA A 130 10.94 -13.49 -2.98
C ALA A 130 12.08 -13.21 -2.00
N LEU A 131 11.78 -13.02 -0.72
CA LEU A 131 12.80 -12.83 0.31
C LEU A 131 13.75 -14.02 0.40
N ALA A 132 13.22 -15.25 0.48
CA ALA A 132 14.02 -16.46 0.57
C ALA A 132 14.95 -16.62 -0.65
N VAL A 133 14.42 -16.47 -1.86
CA VAL A 133 15.22 -16.57 -3.10
C VAL A 133 16.27 -15.46 -3.16
N THR A 134 15.93 -14.24 -2.74
CA THR A 134 16.88 -13.12 -2.68
C THR A 134 18.03 -13.38 -1.72
N LEU A 135 17.74 -13.89 -0.53
CA LEU A 135 18.78 -14.25 0.45
C LEU A 135 19.65 -15.40 -0.03
N VAL A 136 19.05 -16.42 -0.66
CA VAL A 136 19.82 -17.53 -1.29
C VAL A 136 20.71 -16.98 -2.42
N TYR A 137 20.20 -16.09 -3.26
CA TYR A 137 21.01 -15.46 -4.31
C TYR A 137 22.23 -14.74 -3.72
N PHE A 138 22.03 -13.92 -2.68
CA PHE A 138 23.15 -13.20 -2.05
C PHE A 138 24.12 -14.13 -1.32
N ALA A 139 23.62 -15.16 -0.65
CA ALA A 139 24.49 -16.16 -0.01
C ALA A 139 25.37 -16.89 -1.02
N LEU A 140 24.78 -17.33 -2.14
CA LEU A 140 25.51 -18.03 -3.21
C LEU A 140 26.55 -17.12 -3.87
N THR A 141 26.21 -15.88 -4.16
CA THR A 141 27.09 -14.92 -4.83
C THR A 141 28.18 -14.38 -3.91
N ALA A 142 27.94 -14.30 -2.60
CA ALA A 142 28.98 -14.00 -1.61
C ALA A 142 29.97 -15.16 -1.46
N TRP A 143 29.46 -16.39 -1.42
CA TRP A 143 30.28 -17.59 -1.27
C TRP A 143 31.09 -17.91 -2.54
N ARG A 144 30.43 -17.89 -3.71
CA ARG A 144 31.01 -18.14 -5.02
C ARG A 144 30.78 -16.97 -5.97
N PRO A 145 31.61 -15.92 -5.94
CA PRO A 145 31.46 -14.75 -6.80
C PRO A 145 31.38 -15.03 -8.30
N SER A 146 31.98 -16.15 -8.74
CA SER A 146 31.93 -16.58 -10.13
C SER A 146 30.52 -16.91 -10.63
N VAL A 147 29.61 -17.32 -9.75
CA VAL A 147 28.22 -17.61 -10.12
C VAL A 147 27.38 -16.36 -10.36
N MET A 148 27.85 -15.18 -9.95
CA MET A 148 27.23 -13.90 -10.30
C MET A 148 27.49 -13.63 -11.79
N ASN A 149 26.64 -14.20 -12.61
CA ASN A 149 26.66 -14.13 -14.07
C ASN A 149 25.34 -13.52 -14.58
N LEU A 150 25.30 -13.20 -15.87
CA LEU A 150 24.14 -12.54 -16.46
C LEU A 150 22.83 -13.36 -16.31
N PRO A 151 22.77 -14.66 -16.63
CA PRO A 151 21.56 -15.46 -16.48
C PRO A 151 21.02 -15.48 -15.04
N LEU A 152 21.89 -15.70 -14.05
CA LEU A 152 21.48 -15.75 -12.65
C LEU A 152 20.98 -14.39 -12.16
N THR A 153 21.66 -13.30 -12.57
CA THR A 153 21.25 -11.94 -12.21
C THR A 153 19.90 -11.57 -12.85
N VAL A 154 19.68 -11.94 -14.11
CA VAL A 154 18.37 -11.77 -14.77
C VAL A 154 17.29 -12.53 -14.03
N ALA A 155 17.53 -13.81 -13.72
CA ALA A 155 16.56 -14.62 -13.00
C ALA A 155 16.22 -14.04 -11.61
N ALA A 156 17.22 -13.64 -10.83
CA ALA A 156 17.02 -12.99 -9.54
C ALA A 156 16.22 -11.67 -9.67
N THR A 157 16.54 -10.86 -10.68
CA THR A 157 15.81 -9.61 -10.95
C THR A 157 14.35 -9.90 -11.25
N LEU A 158 14.05 -10.86 -12.10
CA LEU A 158 12.66 -11.23 -12.44
C LEU A 158 11.90 -11.76 -11.22
N VAL A 159 12.54 -12.59 -10.40
CA VAL A 159 11.91 -13.08 -9.16
C VAL A 159 11.57 -11.93 -8.22
N ILE A 160 12.49 -10.98 -8.01
CA ILE A 160 12.23 -9.82 -7.15
C ILE A 160 11.12 -8.94 -7.71
N LEU A 161 11.09 -8.70 -9.01
CA LEU A 161 10.05 -7.90 -9.65
C LEU A 161 8.67 -8.57 -9.54
N VAL A 162 8.58 -9.86 -9.86
CA VAL A 162 7.29 -10.57 -9.96
C VAL A 162 6.78 -10.99 -8.58
N LEU A 163 7.63 -11.59 -7.75
CA LEU A 163 7.21 -12.14 -6.45
C LEU A 163 7.37 -11.15 -5.30
N GLY A 164 8.19 -10.13 -5.43
CA GLY A 164 8.45 -9.14 -4.40
C GLY A 164 7.76 -7.80 -4.68
N LEU A 165 8.20 -7.12 -5.73
CA LEU A 165 7.77 -5.74 -6.01
C LEU A 165 6.30 -5.66 -6.43
N ALA A 166 5.84 -6.50 -7.34
CA ALA A 166 4.45 -6.45 -7.81
C ALA A 166 3.43 -6.69 -6.68
N PRO A 167 3.56 -7.74 -5.84
CA PRO A 167 2.67 -7.91 -4.69
C PRO A 167 2.78 -6.78 -3.68
N SER A 168 3.98 -6.28 -3.38
CA SER A 168 4.16 -5.19 -2.41
C SER A 168 3.54 -3.87 -2.88
N GLU A 169 3.65 -3.53 -4.15
CA GLU A 169 3.01 -2.35 -4.71
C GLU A 169 1.48 -2.49 -4.76
N THR A 170 0.98 -3.68 -5.07
CA THR A 170 -0.46 -3.95 -5.01
C THR A 170 -0.98 -3.87 -3.57
N ALA A 171 -0.25 -4.43 -2.61
CA ALA A 171 -0.59 -4.31 -1.18
C ALA A 171 -0.60 -2.84 -0.73
N ARG A 172 0.39 -2.05 -1.15
CA ARG A 172 0.46 -0.61 -0.88
C ARG A 172 -0.77 0.13 -1.43
N GLU A 173 -1.21 -0.20 -2.63
CA GLU A 173 -2.42 0.40 -3.21
C GLU A 173 -3.69 -0.05 -2.48
N ILE A 174 -3.79 -1.29 -2.07
CA ILE A 174 -4.93 -1.81 -1.31
C ILE A 174 -5.05 -1.07 0.02
N VAL A 175 -3.94 -0.89 0.74
CA VAL A 175 -3.91 -0.18 2.02
C VAL A 175 -4.31 1.30 1.88
N ARG A 176 -3.97 1.93 0.75
CA ARG A 176 -4.38 3.32 0.46
C ARG A 176 -5.87 3.48 0.21
N LYS A 177 -6.56 2.45 -0.22
CA LYS A 177 -7.95 2.51 -0.67
C LYS A 177 -8.91 2.02 0.43
N PRO A 178 -10.03 2.71 0.60
CA PRO A 178 -10.46 4.01 0.08
C PRO A 178 -10.00 5.21 0.93
N TRP A 179 -9.21 5.00 1.96
CA TRP A 179 -8.82 6.02 2.92
C TRP A 179 -7.49 6.65 2.53
N VAL A 180 -7.57 7.65 1.72
CA VAL A 180 -6.41 8.50 1.51
C VAL A 180 -6.60 9.73 2.38
N ALA A 181 -5.61 9.98 3.23
CA ALA A 181 -5.59 11.16 4.08
C ALA A 181 -6.80 11.29 5.03
N GLY A 182 -7.08 10.22 5.79
CA GLY A 182 -7.93 10.26 6.96
C GLY A 182 -9.25 10.99 6.79
N ARG A 183 -9.93 10.78 5.67
CA ARG A 183 -11.23 11.41 5.42
C ARG A 183 -11.19 12.85 4.88
N PHE A 184 -10.00 13.43 4.63
CA PHE A 184 -9.85 14.77 4.07
C PHE A 184 -9.49 14.80 2.59
N ILE A 185 -8.63 13.90 2.14
CA ILE A 185 -8.22 13.77 0.74
C ILE A 185 -8.69 12.42 0.23
N TYR A 186 -9.34 12.41 -0.91
CA TYR A 186 -9.90 11.21 -1.50
C TYR A 186 -9.04 10.78 -2.68
N ALA A 187 -8.61 9.51 -2.66
CA ALA A 187 -8.11 8.90 -3.87
C ALA A 187 -9.31 8.54 -4.73
N ASN A 188 -9.51 9.28 -5.79
CA ASN A 188 -10.39 8.84 -6.88
C ASN A 188 -9.75 7.64 -7.57
N GLN A 189 -9.81 6.50 -6.90
CA GLN A 189 -9.33 5.28 -7.50
C GLN A 189 -10.56 4.49 -7.91
N ILE A 190 -10.98 4.71 -9.13
CA ILE A 190 -11.85 3.78 -9.83
C ILE A 190 -11.10 2.47 -9.89
N VAL A 191 -11.63 1.46 -9.24
CA VAL A 191 -11.08 0.11 -9.36
C VAL A 191 -11.34 -0.30 -10.81
N GLY A 192 -10.28 -0.52 -11.58
CA GLY A 192 -10.40 -0.80 -13.03
C GLY A 192 -11.32 -1.96 -13.35
N ARG A 193 -11.45 -2.96 -12.45
CA ARG A 193 -12.40 -4.07 -12.55
C ARG A 193 -13.87 -3.65 -12.48
N ASP A 194 -14.16 -2.41 -12.08
CA ASP A 194 -15.52 -1.88 -12.03
C ASP A 194 -15.90 -1.13 -13.31
N VAL A 195 -14.98 -1.09 -14.28
CA VAL A 195 -15.24 -0.45 -15.59
C VAL A 195 -15.54 -1.54 -16.63
N PRO A 196 -16.81 -1.72 -17.01
CA PRO A 196 -17.21 -2.78 -17.96
C PRO A 196 -16.48 -2.74 -19.30
N ALA A 197 -16.09 -1.53 -19.74
CA ALA A 197 -15.38 -1.32 -21.01
C ALA A 197 -13.97 -1.95 -21.04
N LEU A 198 -13.40 -2.30 -19.88
CA LEU A 198 -12.10 -2.96 -19.76
C LEU A 198 -12.20 -4.48 -19.53
N GLU A 199 -13.38 -5.05 -19.68
CA GLU A 199 -13.69 -6.47 -19.43
C GLU A 199 -13.31 -6.94 -18.01
N VAL A 200 -13.26 -6.02 -17.06
CA VAL A 200 -12.89 -6.32 -15.70
C VAL A 200 -14.11 -6.73 -14.91
N LYS A 201 -14.04 -7.82 -14.16
CA LYS A 201 -15.16 -8.29 -13.33
C LYS A 201 -15.60 -7.19 -12.37
N SER A 202 -16.79 -6.65 -12.58
CA SER A 202 -17.42 -5.72 -11.66
C SER A 202 -18.01 -6.47 -10.47
N GLU A 203 -17.79 -5.94 -9.26
CA GLU A 203 -18.47 -6.43 -8.05
C GLU A 203 -19.94 -5.98 -8.01
N LEU A 204 -20.30 -4.97 -8.79
CA LEU A 204 -21.63 -4.37 -8.79
C LEU A 204 -22.79 -5.35 -8.99
N PRO A 205 -22.74 -6.32 -9.93
CA PRO A 205 -23.83 -7.27 -10.10
C PRO A 205 -24.06 -8.14 -8.87
N VAL A 206 -22.99 -8.53 -8.17
CA VAL A 206 -23.06 -9.34 -6.95
C VAL A 206 -23.61 -8.50 -5.79
N LEU A 207 -23.09 -7.28 -5.62
CA LEU A 207 -23.54 -6.34 -4.60
C LEU A 207 -24.99 -5.92 -4.81
N SER A 208 -25.41 -5.71 -6.05
CA SER A 208 -26.80 -5.35 -6.38
C SER A 208 -27.78 -6.47 -6.10
N LYS A 209 -27.38 -7.73 -6.36
CA LYS A 209 -28.23 -8.90 -6.16
C LYS A 209 -28.35 -9.30 -4.69
N ASN A 210 -27.26 -9.32 -3.97
CA ASN A 210 -27.15 -9.91 -2.63
C ASN A 210 -27.06 -8.87 -1.51
N GLY A 211 -26.82 -7.61 -1.85
CA GLY A 211 -26.58 -6.52 -0.92
C GLY A 211 -25.13 -6.41 -0.46
N PHE A 212 -24.74 -5.21 -0.11
CA PHE A 212 -23.38 -4.88 0.28
C PHE A 212 -22.92 -5.63 1.56
N LEU A 213 -23.75 -5.62 2.60
CA LEU A 213 -23.41 -6.25 3.88
C LEU A 213 -23.20 -7.75 3.77
N ALA A 214 -23.99 -8.41 2.92
CA ALA A 214 -23.92 -9.86 2.77
C ALA A 214 -22.69 -10.35 1.98
N THR A 215 -22.16 -9.52 1.11
CA THR A 215 -21.19 -9.99 0.10
C THR A 215 -19.86 -9.27 0.12
N HIS A 216 -19.80 -8.06 0.69
CA HIS A 216 -18.55 -7.33 0.66
C HIS A 216 -17.51 -7.95 1.60
N PRO A 217 -16.28 -8.24 1.13
CA PRO A 217 -15.32 -9.06 1.87
C PRO A 217 -14.92 -8.49 3.23
N PHE A 218 -14.91 -7.18 3.41
CA PHE A 218 -14.51 -6.59 4.68
C PHE A 218 -15.64 -6.31 5.68
N ILE A 219 -16.84 -6.82 5.40
CA ILE A 219 -17.91 -6.79 6.40
C ILE A 219 -17.76 -7.99 7.33
N PRO A 220 -17.53 -7.78 8.63
CA PRO A 220 -17.50 -8.84 9.62
C PRO A 220 -18.76 -9.68 9.59
N GLU A 221 -18.63 -10.98 9.86
CA GLU A 221 -19.74 -11.93 9.78
C GLU A 221 -20.94 -11.51 10.65
N ASN A 222 -20.67 -11.04 11.87
CA ASN A 222 -21.68 -10.55 12.81
C ASN A 222 -22.42 -9.29 12.35
N LEU A 223 -21.88 -8.54 11.36
CA LEU A 223 -22.51 -7.34 10.81
C LEU A 223 -23.19 -7.56 9.47
N ARG A 224 -23.15 -8.78 8.94
CA ARG A 224 -23.83 -9.11 7.67
C ARG A 224 -25.35 -9.09 7.78
N LYS A 225 -25.87 -9.34 9.01
CA LYS A 225 -27.31 -9.25 9.34
C LYS A 225 -27.45 -8.51 10.67
N PRO A 226 -27.34 -7.16 10.66
CA PRO A 226 -27.37 -6.41 11.90
C PRO A 226 -28.77 -6.43 12.54
N GLU A 227 -28.86 -6.89 13.76
CA GLU A 227 -30.14 -7.08 14.48
C GLU A 227 -30.46 -5.88 15.37
N ASN A 228 -29.48 -5.35 16.06
CA ASN A 228 -29.66 -4.26 17.03
C ASN A 228 -29.22 -2.90 16.45
N LYS A 229 -29.50 -1.82 17.18
CA LYS A 229 -29.19 -0.45 16.77
C LYS A 229 -27.70 -0.21 16.58
N TRP A 230 -26.86 -0.77 17.44
CA TRP A 230 -25.40 -0.55 17.39
C TRP A 230 -24.78 -1.27 16.22
N GLU A 231 -25.20 -2.50 15.95
CA GLU A 231 -24.77 -3.24 14.77
C GLU A 231 -25.18 -2.53 13.48
N ARG A 232 -26.40 -1.99 13.43
CA ARG A 232 -26.86 -1.20 12.27
C ARG A 232 -26.04 0.07 12.06
N LEU A 233 -25.66 0.78 13.13
CA LEU A 233 -24.79 1.94 13.04
C LEU A 233 -23.39 1.57 12.55
N GLU A 234 -22.81 0.50 13.09
CA GLU A 234 -21.48 0.05 12.68
C GLU A 234 -21.48 -0.49 11.24
N ALA A 235 -22.50 -1.27 10.86
CA ALA A 235 -22.68 -1.70 9.47
C ALA A 235 -22.82 -0.50 8.51
N GLY A 236 -23.59 0.52 8.91
CA GLY A 236 -23.73 1.77 8.16
C GLY A 236 -22.40 2.52 8.03
N ARG A 237 -21.60 2.57 9.10
CA ARG A 237 -20.25 3.14 9.08
C ARG A 237 -19.36 2.43 8.06
N LEU A 238 -19.36 1.10 8.05
CA LEU A 238 -18.57 0.31 7.11
C LEU A 238 -19.01 0.49 5.65
N ILE A 239 -20.32 0.55 5.40
CA ILE A 239 -20.85 0.89 4.07
C ILE A 239 -20.36 2.28 3.64
N SER A 240 -20.47 3.27 4.52
CA SER A 240 -20.06 4.64 4.22
C SER A 240 -18.57 4.75 3.94
N ILE A 241 -17.74 4.03 4.69
CA ILE A 241 -16.31 3.95 4.44
C ILE A 241 -16.05 3.36 3.05
N ALA A 242 -16.69 2.25 2.70
CA ALA A 242 -16.42 1.59 1.45
C ALA A 242 -16.97 2.28 0.21
N ALA A 243 -18.17 2.82 0.31
CA ALA A 243 -18.91 3.35 -0.83
C ALA A 243 -18.83 4.87 -0.98
N CYS A 244 -18.67 5.60 0.12
CA CYS A 244 -18.80 7.06 0.12
C CYS A 244 -17.48 7.78 0.40
N SER A 245 -16.58 7.22 1.22
CA SER A 245 -15.40 7.93 1.69
C SER A 245 -14.36 8.24 0.62
N SER A 246 -14.45 7.63 -0.55
CA SER A 246 -13.60 7.99 -1.70
C SER A 246 -13.90 9.38 -2.26
N CYS A 247 -15.09 9.95 -1.99
CA CYS A 247 -15.53 11.25 -2.50
C CYS A 247 -16.04 12.19 -1.41
N HIS A 248 -16.41 11.67 -0.26
CA HIS A 248 -17.06 12.42 0.82
C HIS A 248 -16.35 12.24 2.15
N SER A 249 -16.17 13.33 2.91
CA SER A 249 -15.84 13.22 4.32
C SER A 249 -17.01 12.60 5.09
N LEU A 250 -16.72 11.65 5.95
CA LEU A 250 -17.71 11.05 6.84
C LEU A 250 -17.91 11.86 8.14
N THR A 251 -17.12 12.91 8.32
CA THR A 251 -17.25 13.87 9.41
C THR A 251 -17.97 15.12 8.92
N ASP A 252 -18.33 16.02 9.80
CA ASP A 252 -18.91 17.33 9.50
C ASP A 252 -17.90 18.30 8.90
N THR A 253 -16.62 17.99 8.99
CA THR A 253 -15.50 18.76 8.46
C THR A 253 -14.86 18.04 7.26
N GLY A 254 -14.00 18.74 6.52
CA GLY A 254 -13.32 18.18 5.38
C GLY A 254 -13.99 18.49 4.04
N ILE A 255 -13.56 17.77 2.99
CA ILE A 255 -14.04 18.00 1.63
C ILE A 255 -15.38 17.29 1.43
N ARG A 256 -16.39 18.03 0.95
CA ARG A 256 -17.72 17.49 0.66
C ARG A 256 -18.28 16.61 1.80
N PRO A 257 -18.42 17.12 3.03
CA PRO A 257 -18.93 16.34 4.14
C PRO A 257 -20.28 15.73 3.80
N ILE A 258 -20.42 14.41 3.93
CA ILE A 258 -21.62 13.69 3.52
C ILE A 258 -22.87 14.18 4.30
N ALA A 259 -22.68 14.56 5.56
CA ALA A 259 -23.75 15.08 6.40
C ALA A 259 -24.40 16.37 5.86
N LYS A 260 -23.69 17.14 5.03
CA LYS A 260 -24.25 18.36 4.41
C LYS A 260 -25.24 18.09 3.29
N TYR A 261 -25.27 16.88 2.79
CA TYR A 261 -26.20 16.49 1.70
C TYR A 261 -27.52 15.92 2.22
N PHE A 262 -27.61 15.67 3.53
CA PHE A 262 -28.81 15.18 4.16
C PHE A 262 -29.32 16.21 5.17
N PRO A 263 -30.62 16.50 5.20
CA PRO A 263 -31.19 17.26 6.30
C PRO A 263 -31.01 16.54 7.62
N ALA A 264 -30.97 17.28 8.72
CA ALA A 264 -30.75 16.72 10.05
C ALA A 264 -31.78 15.66 10.45
N GLU A 265 -32.98 15.78 9.88
CA GLU A 265 -34.12 14.89 10.12
C GLU A 265 -34.25 13.79 9.04
N ALA A 266 -33.25 13.62 8.18
CA ALA A 266 -33.32 12.62 7.13
C ALA A 266 -33.49 11.20 7.71
N ASP A 267 -34.56 10.56 7.33
CA ASP A 267 -34.79 9.15 7.63
C ASP A 267 -34.16 8.24 6.56
N ALA A 268 -34.22 6.94 6.78
CA ALA A 268 -33.68 5.95 5.86
C ALA A 268 -34.32 6.01 4.47
N ALA A 269 -35.60 6.38 4.37
CA ALA A 269 -36.32 6.50 3.10
C ALA A 269 -35.81 7.70 2.31
N GLY A 270 -35.71 8.87 2.95
CA GLY A 270 -35.18 10.08 2.33
C GLY A 270 -33.73 9.94 1.87
N ILE A 271 -32.89 9.24 2.65
CA ILE A 271 -31.51 8.93 2.25
C ILE A 271 -31.48 8.00 1.03
N LYS A 272 -32.31 6.97 1.02
CA LYS A 272 -32.44 6.05 -0.12
C LYS A 272 -32.89 6.78 -1.38
N ASP A 273 -33.88 7.63 -1.29
CA ASP A 273 -34.42 8.41 -2.42
C ASP A 273 -33.36 9.37 -2.95
N TRP A 274 -32.62 10.03 -2.06
CA TRP A 274 -31.51 10.90 -2.45
C TRP A 274 -30.40 10.13 -3.17
N LEU A 275 -29.96 8.97 -2.64
CA LEU A 275 -28.95 8.13 -3.28
C LEU A 275 -29.42 7.66 -4.65
N SER A 276 -30.68 7.28 -4.79
CA SER A 276 -31.27 6.84 -6.05
C SER A 276 -31.37 7.95 -7.09
N ALA A 277 -31.64 9.19 -6.66
CA ALA A 277 -31.73 10.35 -7.54
C ALA A 277 -30.35 10.94 -7.89
N GLY A 278 -29.38 10.87 -6.99
CA GLY A 278 -28.06 11.48 -7.13
C GLY A 278 -27.11 10.72 -8.07
N LEU A 279 -27.24 9.43 -8.17
CA LEU A 279 -26.37 8.57 -8.99
C LEU A 279 -26.47 8.84 -10.50
N TYR A 280 -27.48 9.57 -10.96
CA TYR A 280 -27.73 9.83 -12.37
C TYR A 280 -27.66 11.31 -12.77
N ARG A 281 -27.23 12.19 -11.88
CA ARG A 281 -27.17 13.64 -12.13
C ARG A 281 -25.76 14.24 -12.14
N GLY A 282 -24.72 13.40 -12.17
CA GLY A 282 -23.34 13.84 -12.27
C GLY A 282 -22.76 13.73 -13.66
#